data_2f62bec19e39b94f9e8185042f8867ab
#
_entry.id   2f62bec19e39b94f9e8185042f8867ab
#
_cell.length_a   1.000
_cell.length_b   1.000
_cell.length_c   1.000
_cell.angle_alpha   90.00
_cell.angle_beta   90.00
_cell.angle_gamma   90.00
#
_symmetry.space_group_name_H-M   'P 1'
#
loop_
_entity.id
_entity.type
_entity.pdbx_description
1 polymer ?
#
loop_
_entity_poly.entity_id
_entity_poly.type
_entity_poly.pdbx_seq_one_letter_code
_entity_poly.pdbx_strand_id
1 'polypeptide(L)'
;MKKAVRIFWRIFFGGIAAFILLIVLANYGAFGPMPSINELQNPSILQASEVYAEDGTLMGKYYTERGNRSNVKYRDISPFVINALIATEDERFYSHSGIDFRSTMRAMFTLGADGGGSTITQQLALNLFNERATNKALRVVQKLKEWIIAVKLERNFTKEEIITLYLNAVPFGNNVYGIRNASRTFFQKEPDRLTVEEAALLVGMLKGNSIYNPVRNPVLARDRRNTVLSQMEKNGKITAAEAIRVKALPIKLNYRKLDENTGYAPYFREILKEDIKEALKDVEKPDGGKYSIYNDGLKIYTTINVQMQQYAEEGMAQHMTMLQKGINARSDMKNGSIWKGHEKLLEKAIKESDRWKNLEEDGLSDKEIKASFNVKVPMKIFSWNSKRERDTVMTPLDSIKYHLQMEQAGFIAMDPVTGEIRAWVGGINFKTYKNDHVNLRTKRQVGSTIKPLLYTQAME
;
A
#
# COMPACT_ATOMS: atom_id res chain seq x y z
N MET A 1 -2.63 64.29 4.42
CA MET A 1 -3.34 63.31 3.58
C MET A 1 -2.62 62.88 2.31
N LYS A 2 -2.24 63.78 1.38
CA LYS A 2 -1.64 63.42 0.08
C LYS A 2 -0.30 62.63 0.16
N LYS A 3 0.54 62.85 1.19
CA LYS A 3 1.83 62.09 1.39
C LYS A 3 1.53 60.64 1.87
N ALA A 4 0.62 60.44 2.82
CA ALA A 4 0.26 59.11 3.33
C ALA A 4 -0.39 58.24 2.24
N VAL A 5 -1.26 58.79 1.41
CA VAL A 5 -1.86 58.12 0.26
C VAL A 5 -0.82 57.68 -0.77
N ARG A 6 0.20 58.54 -1.05
CA ARG A 6 1.31 58.20 -1.94
C ARG A 6 2.17 57.06 -1.37
N ILE A 7 2.45 57.10 -0.07
CA ILE A 7 3.23 56.04 0.60
C ILE A 7 2.44 54.74 0.56
N PHE A 8 1.14 54.77 0.86
CA PHE A 8 0.25 53.59 0.77
C PHE A 8 0.32 52.94 -0.62
N TRP A 9 0.15 53.73 -1.70
CA TRP A 9 0.18 53.21 -3.05
C TRP A 9 1.57 52.68 -3.47
N ARG A 10 2.67 53.30 -3.00
CA ARG A 10 4.03 52.78 -3.20
C ARG A 10 4.26 51.45 -2.52
N ILE A 11 3.80 51.29 -1.28
CA ILE A 11 3.87 50.03 -0.55
C ILE A 11 3.00 48.99 -1.24
N PHE A 12 1.78 49.34 -1.63
CA PHE A 12 0.86 48.44 -2.30
C PHE A 12 1.41 47.93 -3.64
N PHE A 13 1.83 48.83 -4.52
CA PHE A 13 2.41 48.40 -5.82
C PHE A 13 3.77 47.76 -5.67
N GLY A 14 4.59 48.15 -4.71
CA GLY A 14 5.84 47.50 -4.35
C GLY A 14 5.63 46.07 -3.87
N GLY A 15 4.57 45.84 -3.04
CA GLY A 15 4.19 44.52 -2.62
C GLY A 15 3.69 43.60 -3.75
N ILE A 16 2.92 44.18 -4.68
CA ILE A 16 2.49 43.46 -5.90
C ILE A 16 3.70 43.09 -6.77
N ALA A 17 4.60 44.03 -6.99
CA ALA A 17 5.79 43.81 -7.81
C ALA A 17 6.70 42.75 -7.18
N ALA A 18 6.90 42.78 -5.86
CA ALA A 18 7.66 41.79 -5.13
C ALA A 18 6.99 40.39 -5.21
N PHE A 19 5.67 40.31 -5.12
CA PHE A 19 4.91 39.06 -5.25
C PHE A 19 5.05 38.50 -6.68
N ILE A 20 4.93 39.32 -7.72
CA ILE A 20 5.13 38.89 -9.10
C ILE A 20 6.57 38.40 -9.31
N LEU A 21 7.56 39.11 -8.76
CA LEU A 21 8.96 38.69 -8.81
C LEU A 21 9.17 37.32 -8.15
N LEU A 22 8.57 37.09 -7.00
CA LEU A 22 8.62 35.78 -6.31
C LEU A 22 8.03 34.67 -7.19
N ILE A 23 6.89 34.91 -7.86
CA ILE A 23 6.31 33.91 -8.79
C ILE A 23 7.25 33.65 -9.96
N VAL A 24 7.86 34.68 -10.54
CA VAL A 24 8.81 34.54 -11.64
C VAL A 24 10.04 33.75 -11.19
N LEU A 25 10.64 34.09 -10.06
CA LEU A 25 11.79 33.38 -9.49
C LEU A 25 11.43 31.90 -9.18
N ALA A 26 10.26 31.65 -8.63
CA ALA A 26 9.80 30.29 -8.38
C ALA A 26 9.60 29.48 -9.67
N ASN A 27 9.05 30.11 -10.72
CA ASN A 27 8.84 29.43 -12.01
C ASN A 27 10.17 29.06 -12.70
N TYR A 28 11.23 29.87 -12.53
CA TYR A 28 12.58 29.59 -13.04
C TYR A 28 13.43 28.71 -12.10
N GLY A 29 12.84 28.18 -11.03
CA GLY A 29 13.49 27.21 -10.15
C GLY A 29 14.44 27.80 -9.10
N ALA A 30 14.39 29.12 -8.81
CA ALA A 30 15.21 29.73 -7.76
C ALA A 30 15.00 29.12 -6.36
N PHE A 31 13.85 28.49 -6.13
CA PHE A 31 13.50 27.79 -4.89
C PHE A 31 13.51 26.27 -5.04
N GLY A 32 14.28 25.73 -5.99
CA GLY A 32 14.40 24.31 -6.32
C GLY A 32 13.65 23.93 -7.60
N PRO A 33 13.89 22.73 -8.14
CA PRO A 33 13.43 22.34 -9.47
C PRO A 33 11.91 22.42 -9.61
N MET A 34 11.48 22.84 -10.79
CA MET A 34 10.09 22.84 -11.22
C MET A 34 9.90 21.73 -12.27
N PRO A 35 8.80 20.98 -12.25
CA PRO A 35 8.57 19.95 -13.25
C PRO A 35 8.51 20.55 -14.66
N SER A 36 9.14 19.86 -15.60
CA SER A 36 9.09 20.18 -17.03
C SER A 36 7.68 19.91 -17.59
N ILE A 37 7.39 20.42 -18.77
CA ILE A 37 6.10 20.16 -19.45
C ILE A 37 5.95 18.65 -19.73
N ASN A 38 7.03 17.98 -20.13
CA ASN A 38 7.01 16.53 -20.38
C ASN A 38 6.72 15.74 -19.12
N GLU A 39 7.29 16.11 -17.96
CA GLU A 39 6.96 15.48 -16.67
C GLU A 39 5.54 15.79 -16.23
N LEU A 40 5.00 16.95 -16.57
CA LEU A 40 3.59 17.28 -16.33
C LEU A 40 2.64 16.48 -17.23
N GLN A 41 3.00 16.32 -18.52
CA GLN A 41 2.20 15.55 -19.49
C GLN A 41 2.24 14.05 -19.21
N ASN A 42 3.38 13.55 -18.72
CA ASN A 42 3.57 12.16 -18.35
C ASN A 42 4.07 12.06 -16.91
N PRO A 43 3.25 12.41 -15.91
CA PRO A 43 3.66 12.28 -14.55
C PRO A 43 4.00 10.81 -14.28
N SER A 44 5.24 10.55 -13.86
CA SER A 44 5.70 9.21 -13.48
C SER A 44 4.97 8.76 -12.21
N ILE A 45 3.72 8.37 -12.38
CA ILE A 45 2.95 7.75 -11.30
C ILE A 45 3.49 6.34 -11.16
N LEU A 46 4.30 6.10 -10.11
CA LEU A 46 4.77 4.76 -9.78
C LEU A 46 3.56 3.83 -9.66
N GLN A 47 3.51 2.82 -10.51
CA GLN A 47 2.39 1.89 -10.57
C GLN A 47 2.83 0.51 -10.07
N ALA A 48 2.07 -0.05 -9.14
CA ALA A 48 2.25 -1.43 -8.74
C ALA A 48 2.05 -2.38 -9.92
N SER A 49 2.94 -3.35 -10.09
CA SER A 49 2.68 -4.47 -10.99
C SER A 49 1.70 -5.45 -10.35
N GLU A 50 0.77 -5.94 -11.14
CA GLU A 50 -0.33 -6.81 -10.70
C GLU A 50 -0.11 -8.24 -11.20
N VAL A 51 -0.20 -9.23 -10.29
CA VAL A 51 -0.04 -10.65 -10.60
C VAL A 51 -1.41 -11.31 -10.63
N TYR A 52 -1.73 -11.96 -11.71
CA TYR A 52 -3.02 -12.60 -11.97
C TYR A 52 -2.88 -14.11 -12.12
N ALA A 53 -3.88 -14.84 -11.60
CA ALA A 53 -4.08 -16.26 -11.86
C ALA A 53 -4.62 -16.50 -13.28
N GLU A 54 -4.75 -17.77 -13.68
CA GLU A 54 -5.23 -18.16 -15.01
C GLU A 54 -6.63 -17.65 -15.33
N ASP A 55 -7.49 -17.52 -14.32
CA ASP A 55 -8.87 -17.02 -14.43
C ASP A 55 -8.99 -15.49 -14.36
N GLY A 56 -7.86 -14.77 -14.30
CA GLY A 56 -7.81 -13.32 -14.13
C GLY A 56 -8.02 -12.83 -12.69
N THR A 57 -8.07 -13.72 -11.71
CA THR A 57 -8.13 -13.34 -10.29
C THR A 57 -6.82 -12.69 -9.85
N LEU A 58 -6.91 -11.52 -9.22
CA LEU A 58 -5.73 -10.82 -8.69
C LEU A 58 -5.14 -11.58 -7.50
N MET A 59 -3.93 -12.10 -7.68
CA MET A 59 -3.20 -12.86 -6.66
C MET A 59 -2.43 -11.96 -5.70
N GLY A 60 -1.86 -10.87 -6.20
CA GLY A 60 -1.05 -9.94 -5.43
C GLY A 60 -0.43 -8.86 -6.29
N LYS A 61 0.46 -8.05 -5.67
CA LYS A 61 1.09 -6.90 -6.30
C LYS A 61 2.56 -6.79 -5.90
N TYR A 62 3.36 -6.21 -6.82
CA TYR A 62 4.72 -5.77 -6.53
C TYR A 62 4.76 -4.25 -6.56
N TYR A 63 5.23 -3.61 -5.50
CA TYR A 63 5.30 -2.15 -5.38
C TYR A 63 6.36 -1.70 -4.40
N THR A 64 6.85 -0.48 -4.58
CA THR A 64 7.61 0.25 -3.55
C THR A 64 6.64 0.92 -2.58
N GLU A 65 7.10 1.40 -1.41
CA GLU A 65 6.24 2.02 -0.40
C GLU A 65 5.30 3.10 -0.94
N ARG A 66 5.74 3.89 -1.94
CA ARG A 66 4.92 4.93 -2.60
C ARG A 66 4.29 4.47 -3.92
N GLY A 67 4.61 3.27 -4.39
CA GLY A 67 4.21 2.74 -5.69
C GLY A 67 2.95 1.87 -5.69
N ASN A 68 2.27 1.69 -4.57
CA ASN A 68 1.05 0.88 -4.52
C ASN A 68 -0.14 1.62 -5.15
N ARG A 69 -0.07 1.84 -6.47
CA ARG A 69 -1.11 2.48 -7.28
C ARG A 69 -1.55 1.56 -8.39
N SER A 70 -2.85 1.58 -8.70
CA SER A 70 -3.43 0.96 -9.88
C SER A 70 -4.31 2.00 -10.55
N ASN A 71 -3.96 2.38 -11.76
CA ASN A 71 -4.65 3.44 -12.47
C ASN A 71 -6.04 3.02 -12.95
N VAL A 72 -6.95 3.97 -12.95
CA VAL A 72 -8.27 3.88 -13.56
C VAL A 72 -8.43 4.99 -14.61
N LYS A 73 -9.32 4.77 -15.57
CA LYS A 73 -9.79 5.81 -16.49
C LYS A 73 -11.00 6.52 -15.87
N TYR A 74 -11.29 7.74 -16.31
CA TYR A 74 -12.42 8.53 -15.79
C TYR A 74 -13.74 7.77 -15.83
N ARG A 75 -14.03 7.08 -16.94
CA ARG A 75 -15.25 6.29 -17.13
C ARG A 75 -15.40 5.09 -16.19
N ASP A 76 -14.29 4.64 -15.57
CA ASP A 76 -14.25 3.50 -14.67
C ASP A 76 -14.37 3.97 -13.19
N ILE A 77 -14.76 5.23 -12.96
CA ILE A 77 -14.96 5.84 -11.63
C ILE A 77 -16.44 6.12 -11.43
N SER A 78 -17.00 5.69 -10.31
CA SER A 78 -18.39 5.99 -9.96
C SER A 78 -18.65 7.49 -9.97
N PRO A 79 -19.73 7.96 -10.60
CA PRO A 79 -20.16 9.37 -10.54
C PRO A 79 -20.32 9.90 -9.11
N PHE A 80 -20.65 9.02 -8.16
CA PHE A 80 -20.76 9.40 -6.75
C PHE A 80 -19.41 9.80 -6.15
N VAL A 81 -18.31 9.18 -6.54
CA VAL A 81 -16.95 9.56 -6.10
C VAL A 81 -16.60 10.95 -6.62
N ILE A 82 -16.86 11.21 -7.91
CA ILE A 82 -16.59 12.50 -8.56
C ILE A 82 -17.43 13.60 -7.91
N ASN A 83 -18.71 13.34 -7.73
CA ASN A 83 -19.64 14.30 -7.11
C ASN A 83 -19.27 14.58 -5.64
N ALA A 84 -18.93 13.56 -4.86
CA ALA A 84 -18.47 13.70 -3.48
C ALA A 84 -17.18 14.52 -3.39
N LEU A 85 -16.21 14.24 -4.27
CA LEU A 85 -14.94 14.94 -4.33
C LEU A 85 -15.15 16.43 -4.62
N ILE A 86 -15.88 16.76 -5.69
CA ILE A 86 -16.11 18.14 -6.11
C ILE A 86 -16.90 18.90 -5.03
N ALA A 87 -17.99 18.31 -4.52
CA ALA A 87 -18.82 18.95 -3.51
C ALA A 87 -18.07 19.24 -2.19
N THR A 88 -17.03 18.44 -1.88
CA THR A 88 -16.34 18.52 -0.58
C THR A 88 -15.02 19.28 -0.66
N GLU A 89 -14.22 19.04 -1.69
CA GLU A 89 -12.86 19.60 -1.80
C GLU A 89 -12.82 20.87 -2.64
N ASP A 90 -13.69 20.99 -3.67
CA ASP A 90 -13.62 22.08 -4.64
C ASP A 90 -14.95 22.31 -5.38
N GLU A 91 -15.94 22.91 -4.69
CA GLU A 91 -17.31 23.10 -5.22
C GLU A 91 -17.37 23.84 -6.57
N ARG A 92 -16.35 24.66 -6.87
CA ARG A 92 -16.24 25.45 -8.11
C ARG A 92 -15.18 24.92 -9.08
N PHE A 93 -14.82 23.67 -8.98
CA PHE A 93 -13.76 23.05 -9.76
C PHE A 93 -13.85 23.34 -11.27
N TYR A 94 -15.05 23.30 -11.83
CA TYR A 94 -15.27 23.58 -13.25
C TYR A 94 -15.24 25.07 -13.63
N SER A 95 -15.20 26.00 -12.65
CA SER A 95 -15.31 27.46 -12.88
C SER A 95 -13.98 28.20 -12.75
N HIS A 96 -12.89 27.54 -12.40
CA HIS A 96 -11.58 28.16 -12.27
C HIS A 96 -10.48 27.37 -13.00
N SER A 97 -9.32 27.99 -13.23
CA SER A 97 -8.16 27.41 -13.93
C SER A 97 -7.02 27.13 -12.95
N GLY A 98 -7.21 26.22 -12.02
CA GLY A 98 -6.22 25.74 -11.04
C GLY A 98 -6.17 26.51 -9.72
N ILE A 99 -6.58 27.78 -9.70
CA ILE A 99 -6.67 28.59 -8.47
C ILE A 99 -8.08 29.15 -8.35
N ASP A 100 -8.77 28.82 -7.26
CA ASP A 100 -10.01 29.45 -6.88
C ASP A 100 -9.71 30.68 -6.02
N PHE A 101 -9.64 31.83 -6.68
CA PHE A 101 -9.29 33.09 -6.02
C PHE A 101 -10.26 33.44 -4.87
N ARG A 102 -11.55 33.19 -5.05
CA ARG A 102 -12.57 33.47 -4.04
C ARG A 102 -12.40 32.62 -2.78
N SER A 103 -12.17 31.32 -2.94
CA SER A 103 -11.88 30.41 -1.81
C SER A 103 -10.54 30.70 -1.15
N THR A 104 -9.52 31.06 -1.97
CA THR A 104 -8.20 31.42 -1.45
C THR A 104 -8.26 32.68 -0.59
N MET A 105 -8.96 33.73 -1.06
CA MET A 105 -9.17 34.97 -0.29
C MET A 105 -9.98 34.71 0.97
N ARG A 106 -11.07 33.95 0.91
CA ARG A 106 -11.87 33.58 2.10
C ARG A 106 -10.95 32.88 3.12
N ALA A 107 -10.22 31.83 2.73
CA ALA A 107 -9.34 31.09 3.63
C ALA A 107 -8.22 31.98 4.24
N MET A 108 -7.73 32.97 3.51
CA MET A 108 -6.74 33.92 3.99
C MET A 108 -7.35 34.85 5.06
N PHE A 109 -8.54 35.41 4.84
CA PHE A 109 -9.20 36.32 5.78
C PHE A 109 -9.70 35.60 7.02
N THR A 110 -10.19 34.36 6.90
CA THR A 110 -10.69 33.57 8.04
C THR A 110 -9.63 32.71 8.70
N LEU A 111 -8.35 32.82 8.29
CA LEU A 111 -7.24 31.96 8.72
C LEU A 111 -7.56 30.47 8.61
N GLY A 112 -8.41 30.10 7.66
CA GLY A 112 -8.84 28.74 7.41
C GLY A 112 -10.00 28.23 8.28
N ALA A 113 -10.58 29.08 9.13
CA ALA A 113 -11.71 28.69 10.00
C ALA A 113 -12.95 28.25 9.19
N ASP A 114 -13.25 28.93 8.07
CA ASP A 114 -14.37 28.63 7.17
C ASP A 114 -14.01 27.66 6.03
N GLY A 115 -13.00 26.81 6.25
CA GLY A 115 -12.54 25.79 5.28
C GLY A 115 -11.27 26.15 4.53
N GLY A 116 -10.70 25.17 3.86
CA GLY A 116 -9.48 25.32 3.06
C GLY A 116 -9.72 26.10 1.76
N GLY A 117 -8.67 26.78 1.26
CA GLY A 117 -8.68 27.47 -0.02
C GLY A 117 -7.92 26.75 -1.13
N SER A 118 -7.52 25.49 -0.93
CA SER A 118 -6.77 24.73 -1.92
C SER A 118 -7.72 23.99 -2.86
N THR A 119 -7.46 24.06 -4.16
CA THR A 119 -8.21 23.36 -5.21
C THR A 119 -7.76 21.93 -5.37
N ILE A 120 -8.56 21.08 -6.02
CA ILE A 120 -8.18 19.70 -6.42
C ILE A 120 -6.86 19.73 -7.22
N THR A 121 -6.71 20.66 -8.15
CA THR A 121 -5.50 20.78 -8.98
C THR A 121 -4.27 21.15 -8.16
N GLN A 122 -4.39 22.01 -7.14
CA GLN A 122 -3.28 22.31 -6.21
C GLN A 122 -2.91 21.12 -5.35
N GLN A 123 -3.90 20.36 -4.88
CA GLN A 123 -3.65 19.11 -4.13
C GLN A 123 -3.00 18.04 -5.02
N LEU A 124 -3.38 17.95 -6.30
CA LEU A 124 -2.71 17.09 -7.28
C LEU A 124 -1.24 17.50 -7.46
N ALA A 125 -0.97 18.79 -7.64
CA ALA A 125 0.41 19.30 -7.75
C ALA A 125 1.26 18.92 -6.52
N LEU A 126 0.70 19.00 -5.31
CA LEU A 126 1.38 18.58 -4.10
C LEU A 126 1.66 17.07 -4.09
N ASN A 127 0.68 16.24 -4.48
CA ASN A 127 0.82 14.78 -4.43
C ASN A 127 1.75 14.21 -5.49
N LEU A 128 1.93 14.89 -6.63
CA LEU A 128 2.78 14.44 -7.73
C LEU A 128 4.23 14.93 -7.62
N PHE A 129 4.41 16.21 -7.23
CA PHE A 129 5.70 16.89 -7.44
C PHE A 129 6.35 17.45 -6.18
N ASN A 130 5.64 17.43 -5.03
CA ASN A 130 6.17 18.05 -3.83
C ASN A 130 5.98 17.16 -2.59
N GLU A 131 7.00 17.10 -1.74
CA GLU A 131 6.85 16.62 -0.39
C GLU A 131 6.37 17.77 0.51
N ARG A 132 5.49 17.46 1.45
CA ARG A 132 4.95 18.48 2.36
C ARG A 132 6.04 19.04 3.25
N ALA A 133 6.37 20.32 3.07
CA ALA A 133 7.36 21.01 3.88
C ALA A 133 6.94 21.06 5.37
N THR A 134 7.88 20.79 6.25
CA THR A 134 7.70 20.81 7.71
C THR A 134 7.83 22.22 8.29
N ASN A 135 8.64 23.08 7.66
CA ASN A 135 8.89 24.45 8.08
C ASN A 135 7.86 25.42 7.47
N LYS A 136 7.31 26.34 8.28
CA LYS A 136 6.30 27.33 7.86
C LYS A 136 6.77 28.22 6.70
N ALA A 137 8.03 28.68 6.71
CA ALA A 137 8.57 29.52 5.64
C ALA A 137 8.68 28.75 4.31
N LEU A 138 9.20 27.53 4.35
CA LEU A 138 9.25 26.64 3.19
C LEU A 138 7.86 26.28 2.69
N ARG A 139 6.85 26.24 3.57
CA ARG A 139 5.47 25.99 3.18
C ARG A 139 4.86 27.10 2.32
N VAL A 140 5.26 28.36 2.55
CA VAL A 140 4.82 29.48 1.69
C VAL A 140 5.40 29.31 0.28
N VAL A 141 6.71 29.05 0.18
CA VAL A 141 7.37 28.79 -1.11
C VAL A 141 6.73 27.60 -1.83
N GLN A 142 6.50 26.52 -1.10
CA GLN A 142 5.82 25.33 -1.62
C GLN A 142 4.43 25.68 -2.17
N LYS A 143 3.67 26.53 -1.46
CA LYS A 143 2.35 26.95 -1.92
C LYS A 143 2.40 27.75 -3.21
N LEU A 144 3.40 28.60 -3.40
CA LEU A 144 3.63 29.29 -4.68
C LEU A 144 3.93 28.32 -5.81
N LYS A 145 4.75 27.29 -5.56
CA LYS A 145 5.02 26.23 -6.54
C LYS A 145 3.74 25.45 -6.89
N GLU A 146 2.94 25.08 -5.87
CA GLU A 146 1.64 24.41 -6.09
C GLU A 146 0.73 25.23 -7.01
N TRP A 147 0.68 26.55 -6.86
CA TRP A 147 -0.12 27.42 -7.72
C TRP A 147 0.37 27.44 -9.16
N ILE A 148 1.69 27.58 -9.36
CA ILE A 148 2.30 27.58 -10.70
C ILE A 148 2.05 26.24 -11.40
N ILE A 149 2.28 25.13 -10.69
CA ILE A 149 2.06 23.78 -11.23
C ILE A 149 0.57 23.57 -11.53
N ALA A 150 -0.33 24.01 -10.65
CA ALA A 150 -1.77 23.89 -10.86
C ALA A 150 -2.23 24.60 -12.13
N VAL A 151 -1.74 25.83 -12.38
CA VAL A 151 -2.06 26.56 -13.62
C VAL A 151 -1.47 25.87 -14.85
N LYS A 152 -0.27 25.30 -14.74
CA LYS A 152 0.34 24.52 -15.84
C LYS A 152 -0.46 23.25 -16.14
N LEU A 153 -0.93 22.54 -15.09
CA LEU A 153 -1.79 21.35 -15.24
C LEU A 153 -3.09 21.70 -15.97
N GLU A 154 -3.79 22.74 -15.55
CA GLU A 154 -5.05 23.18 -16.17
C GLU A 154 -4.92 23.65 -17.63
N ARG A 155 -3.70 24.03 -18.05
CA ARG A 155 -3.41 24.38 -19.46
C ARG A 155 -3.16 23.13 -20.32
N ASN A 156 -2.74 22.01 -19.72
CA ASN A 156 -2.32 20.83 -20.46
C ASN A 156 -3.30 19.66 -20.35
N PHE A 157 -4.20 19.68 -19.35
CA PHE A 157 -5.15 18.61 -19.08
C PHE A 157 -6.58 19.14 -18.99
N THR A 158 -7.52 18.32 -19.41
CA THR A 158 -8.95 18.55 -19.19
C THR A 158 -9.31 18.37 -17.72
N LYS A 159 -10.46 18.88 -17.32
CA LYS A 159 -10.99 18.69 -15.95
C LYS A 159 -11.16 17.23 -15.57
N GLU A 160 -11.60 16.39 -16.51
CA GLU A 160 -11.76 14.96 -16.29
C GLU A 160 -10.42 14.25 -16.10
N GLU A 161 -9.40 14.62 -16.87
CA GLU A 161 -8.05 14.10 -16.70
C GLU A 161 -7.44 14.52 -15.35
N ILE A 162 -7.64 15.77 -14.92
CA ILE A 162 -7.17 16.25 -13.62
C ILE A 162 -7.81 15.48 -12.46
N ILE A 163 -9.14 15.25 -12.50
CA ILE A 163 -9.84 14.41 -11.51
C ILE A 163 -9.28 13.00 -11.51
N THR A 164 -9.06 12.45 -12.69
CA THR A 164 -8.52 11.09 -12.85
C THR A 164 -7.11 10.96 -12.27
N LEU A 165 -6.23 11.89 -12.61
CA LEU A 165 -4.87 11.94 -12.07
C LEU A 165 -4.88 12.11 -10.55
N TYR A 166 -5.74 12.97 -10.02
CA TYR A 166 -5.90 13.18 -8.58
C TYR A 166 -6.32 11.89 -7.87
N LEU A 167 -7.40 11.27 -8.35
CA LEU A 167 -7.93 10.04 -7.76
C LEU A 167 -6.97 8.83 -7.92
N ASN A 168 -6.11 8.84 -8.92
CA ASN A 168 -5.04 7.84 -9.06
C ASN A 168 -3.84 8.10 -8.13
N ALA A 169 -3.59 9.35 -7.74
CA ALA A 169 -2.40 9.73 -6.97
C ALA A 169 -2.62 9.82 -5.45
N VAL A 170 -3.84 10.17 -5.00
CA VAL A 170 -4.10 10.54 -3.60
C VAL A 170 -4.00 9.36 -2.64
N PRO A 171 -3.42 9.55 -1.41
CA PRO A 171 -3.33 8.51 -0.41
C PRO A 171 -4.63 8.34 0.40
N PHE A 172 -5.05 7.08 0.62
CA PHE A 172 -6.19 6.69 1.46
C PHE A 172 -5.78 6.05 2.80
N GLY A 173 -4.51 6.22 3.21
CA GLY A 173 -3.97 5.61 4.44
C GLY A 173 -3.57 4.15 4.28
N ASN A 174 -2.87 3.59 5.29
CA ASN A 174 -2.40 2.20 5.30
C ASN A 174 -1.56 1.81 4.05
N ASN A 175 -0.79 2.76 3.48
CA ASN A 175 -0.05 2.62 2.21
C ASN A 175 -0.95 2.26 1.01
N VAL A 176 -2.21 2.69 1.03
CA VAL A 176 -3.15 2.55 -0.08
C VAL A 176 -3.20 3.86 -0.86
N TYR A 177 -2.80 3.83 -2.12
CA TYR A 177 -2.79 4.98 -3.02
C TYR A 177 -3.72 4.74 -4.20
N GLY A 178 -4.48 5.77 -4.56
CA GLY A 178 -5.44 5.76 -5.65
C GLY A 178 -6.77 5.09 -5.33
N ILE A 179 -7.82 5.57 -6.02
CA ILE A 179 -9.21 5.18 -5.78
C ILE A 179 -9.48 3.70 -6.03
N ARG A 180 -8.82 3.08 -7.01
CA ARG A 180 -8.99 1.65 -7.32
C ARG A 180 -8.52 0.77 -6.17
N ASN A 181 -7.33 1.07 -5.66
CA ASN A 181 -6.79 0.34 -4.52
C ASN A 181 -7.61 0.58 -3.25
N ALA A 182 -8.10 1.82 -3.04
CA ALA A 182 -8.97 2.12 -1.91
C ALA A 182 -10.30 1.34 -2.01
N SER A 183 -10.97 1.37 -3.16
CA SER A 183 -12.20 0.64 -3.41
C SER A 183 -12.03 -0.86 -3.18
N ARG A 184 -10.97 -1.46 -3.75
CA ARG A 184 -10.64 -2.89 -3.56
C ARG A 184 -10.27 -3.22 -2.12
N THR A 185 -9.52 -2.34 -1.43
CA THR A 185 -9.05 -2.59 -0.06
C THR A 185 -10.18 -2.50 0.96
N PHE A 186 -11.04 -1.48 0.86
CA PHE A 186 -12.08 -1.24 1.88
C PHE A 186 -13.40 -1.97 1.58
N PHE A 187 -13.70 -2.23 0.29
CA PHE A 187 -15.01 -2.74 -0.14
C PHE A 187 -14.95 -3.98 -1.04
N GLN A 188 -13.77 -4.39 -1.54
CA GLN A 188 -13.59 -5.48 -2.52
C GLN A 188 -14.40 -5.25 -3.80
N LYS A 189 -14.49 -3.98 -4.25
CA LYS A 189 -15.22 -3.55 -5.44
C LYS A 189 -14.32 -2.77 -6.39
N GLU A 190 -14.67 -2.78 -7.68
CA GLU A 190 -14.11 -1.80 -8.63
C GLU A 190 -14.70 -0.42 -8.37
N PRO A 191 -13.99 0.68 -8.71
CA PRO A 191 -14.41 2.05 -8.40
C PRO A 191 -15.74 2.48 -9.02
N ASP A 192 -16.11 1.94 -10.17
CA ASP A 192 -17.40 2.19 -10.86
C ASP A 192 -18.61 1.65 -10.08
N ARG A 193 -18.40 0.66 -9.20
CA ARG A 193 -19.43 0.00 -8.40
C ARG A 193 -19.58 0.56 -6.99
N LEU A 194 -18.87 1.62 -6.66
CA LEU A 194 -19.00 2.27 -5.35
C LEU A 194 -20.36 2.95 -5.22
N THR A 195 -21.03 2.70 -4.09
CA THR A 195 -22.30 3.36 -3.73
C THR A 195 -22.06 4.76 -3.17
N VAL A 196 -23.12 5.53 -2.96
CA VAL A 196 -23.04 6.90 -2.43
C VAL A 196 -22.32 6.94 -1.07
N GLU A 197 -22.71 6.05 -0.13
CA GLU A 197 -22.12 5.97 1.20
C GLU A 197 -20.65 5.55 1.19
N GLU A 198 -20.27 4.64 0.29
CA GLU A 198 -18.89 4.17 0.13
C GLU A 198 -18.02 5.26 -0.50
N ALA A 199 -18.52 5.93 -1.54
CA ALA A 199 -17.85 7.07 -2.17
C ALA A 199 -17.64 8.23 -1.17
N ALA A 200 -18.69 8.59 -0.42
CA ALA A 200 -18.60 9.63 0.61
C ALA A 200 -17.62 9.27 1.73
N LEU A 201 -17.51 7.99 2.10
CA LEU A 201 -16.55 7.53 3.09
C LEU A 201 -15.11 7.69 2.59
N LEU A 202 -14.81 7.22 1.37
CA LEU A 202 -13.47 7.33 0.80
C LEU A 202 -13.07 8.80 0.60
N VAL A 203 -13.95 9.64 0.06
CA VAL A 203 -13.68 11.07 -0.07
C VAL A 203 -13.49 11.73 1.30
N GLY A 204 -14.24 11.32 2.30
CA GLY A 204 -14.09 11.79 3.68
C GLY A 204 -12.69 11.53 4.24
N MET A 205 -12.05 10.42 3.89
CA MET A 205 -10.68 10.08 4.32
C MET A 205 -9.63 11.05 3.78
N LEU A 206 -9.84 11.71 2.65
CA LEU A 206 -8.88 12.63 2.03
C LEU A 206 -8.53 13.82 2.92
N LYS A 207 -9.42 14.25 3.81
CA LYS A 207 -9.16 15.32 4.79
C LYS A 207 -8.07 14.95 5.79
N GLY A 208 -7.95 13.64 6.11
CA GLY A 208 -6.96 13.14 7.05
C GLY A 208 -7.05 11.62 7.12
N ASN A 209 -6.29 10.95 6.28
CA ASN A 209 -6.37 9.52 6.00
C ASN A 209 -5.99 8.60 7.18
N SER A 210 -5.35 9.13 8.23
CA SER A 210 -5.10 8.41 9.47
C SER A 210 -6.22 8.64 10.49
N ILE A 211 -6.74 9.86 10.58
CA ILE A 211 -7.77 10.29 11.54
C ILE A 211 -9.13 9.69 11.16
N TYR A 212 -9.49 9.78 9.88
CA TYR A 212 -10.79 9.32 9.36
C TYR A 212 -10.73 7.93 8.74
N ASN A 213 -9.77 7.10 9.19
CA ASN A 213 -9.64 5.72 8.73
C ASN A 213 -10.75 4.87 9.36
N PRO A 214 -11.65 4.24 8.58
CA PRO A 214 -12.80 3.51 9.12
C PRO A 214 -12.42 2.21 9.85
N VAL A 215 -11.24 1.65 9.60
CA VAL A 215 -10.73 0.47 10.30
C VAL A 215 -10.18 0.83 11.69
N ARG A 216 -9.57 2.03 11.82
CA ARG A 216 -8.97 2.49 13.07
C ARG A 216 -9.94 3.30 13.92
N ASN A 217 -10.69 4.21 13.28
CA ASN A 217 -11.53 5.20 13.93
C ASN A 217 -12.94 5.23 13.29
N PRO A 218 -13.76 4.17 13.43
CA PRO A 218 -15.03 4.03 12.71
C PRO A 218 -16.04 5.15 13.02
N VAL A 219 -16.04 5.69 14.24
CA VAL A 219 -16.93 6.80 14.64
C VAL A 219 -16.56 8.08 13.91
N LEU A 220 -15.28 8.48 13.96
CA LEU A 220 -14.81 9.69 13.27
C LEU A 220 -14.96 9.57 11.74
N ALA A 221 -14.74 8.37 11.19
CA ALA A 221 -14.96 8.09 9.78
C ALA A 221 -16.43 8.25 9.38
N ARG A 222 -17.37 7.76 10.20
CA ARG A 222 -18.82 7.95 9.98
C ARG A 222 -19.21 9.42 10.00
N ASP A 223 -18.75 10.16 10.99
CA ASP A 223 -19.09 11.57 11.13
C ASP A 223 -18.52 12.39 9.96
N ARG A 224 -17.32 12.05 9.50
CA ARG A 224 -16.72 12.67 8.32
C ARG A 224 -17.44 12.28 7.03
N ARG A 225 -17.84 11.00 6.84
CA ARG A 225 -18.72 10.57 5.75
C ARG A 225 -20.01 11.40 5.72
N ASN A 226 -20.65 11.57 6.87
CA ASN A 226 -21.88 12.32 6.98
C ASN A 226 -21.69 13.81 6.64
N THR A 227 -20.52 14.39 6.96
CA THR A 227 -20.13 15.73 6.50
C THR A 227 -20.05 15.79 4.97
N VAL A 228 -19.42 14.81 4.31
CA VAL A 228 -19.36 14.73 2.83
C VAL A 228 -20.76 14.64 2.24
N LEU A 229 -21.63 13.79 2.79
CA LEU A 229 -23.03 13.69 2.34
C LEU A 229 -23.78 15.00 2.47
N SER A 230 -23.54 15.77 3.54
CA SER A 230 -24.12 17.13 3.69
C SER A 230 -23.60 18.10 2.63
N GLN A 231 -22.32 18.01 2.24
CA GLN A 231 -21.79 18.82 1.14
C GLN A 231 -22.37 18.41 -0.22
N MET A 232 -22.56 17.12 -0.45
CA MET A 232 -23.22 16.62 -1.67
C MET A 232 -24.67 17.12 -1.76
N GLU A 233 -25.42 17.08 -0.67
CA GLU A 233 -26.78 17.61 -0.56
C GLU A 233 -26.79 19.11 -0.85
N LYS A 234 -25.97 19.90 -0.15
CA LYS A 234 -25.84 21.36 -0.32
C LYS A 234 -25.56 21.76 -1.77
N ASN A 235 -24.75 20.98 -2.46
CA ASN A 235 -24.33 21.20 -3.85
C ASN A 235 -25.25 20.50 -4.90
N GLY A 236 -26.45 20.02 -4.47
CA GLY A 236 -27.43 19.41 -5.36
C GLY A 236 -26.98 18.10 -6.06
N LYS A 237 -26.01 17.39 -5.46
CA LYS A 237 -25.48 16.11 -6.01
C LYS A 237 -26.27 14.91 -5.54
N ILE A 238 -27.00 15.04 -4.43
CA ILE A 238 -27.99 14.09 -3.91
C ILE A 238 -29.18 14.86 -3.35
N THR A 239 -30.34 14.23 -3.23
CA THR A 239 -31.54 14.85 -2.61
C THR A 239 -31.43 14.84 -1.09
N ALA A 240 -32.17 15.71 -0.42
CA ALA A 240 -32.26 15.74 1.05
C ALA A 240 -32.77 14.41 1.63
N ALA A 241 -33.76 13.80 0.98
CA ALA A 241 -34.29 12.48 1.38
C ALA A 241 -33.19 11.38 1.29
N GLU A 242 -32.41 11.39 0.23
CA GLU A 242 -31.29 10.45 0.06
C GLU A 242 -30.18 10.69 1.09
N ALA A 243 -29.84 11.95 1.35
CA ALA A 243 -28.85 12.32 2.37
C ALA A 243 -29.25 11.81 3.75
N ILE A 244 -30.53 12.00 4.17
CA ILE A 244 -31.05 11.49 5.46
C ILE A 244 -30.94 9.96 5.50
N ARG A 245 -31.43 9.28 4.48
CA ARG A 245 -31.41 7.81 4.37
C ARG A 245 -29.99 7.25 4.48
N VAL A 246 -29.06 7.80 3.73
CA VAL A 246 -27.67 7.30 3.64
C VAL A 246 -26.88 7.61 4.92
N LYS A 247 -27.08 8.78 5.56
CA LYS A 247 -26.44 9.13 6.84
C LYS A 247 -26.82 8.16 7.97
N ALA A 248 -28.01 7.57 7.93
CA ALA A 248 -28.49 6.59 8.90
C ALA A 248 -27.82 5.20 8.74
N LEU A 249 -27.25 4.89 7.56
CA LEU A 249 -26.62 3.60 7.30
C LEU A 249 -25.33 3.42 8.10
N PRO A 250 -25.10 2.23 8.69
CA PRO A 250 -23.81 1.90 9.29
C PRO A 250 -22.72 1.79 8.22
N ILE A 251 -21.47 2.00 8.63
CA ILE A 251 -20.32 1.68 7.75
C ILE A 251 -20.20 0.15 7.67
N LYS A 252 -20.29 -0.40 6.46
CA LYS A 252 -20.06 -1.81 6.17
C LYS A 252 -18.79 -1.94 5.35
N LEU A 253 -17.74 -2.48 5.94
CA LEU A 253 -16.47 -2.73 5.27
C LEU A 253 -16.36 -4.20 4.89
N ASN A 254 -15.74 -4.44 3.74
CA ASN A 254 -15.18 -5.74 3.36
C ASN A 254 -13.65 -5.56 3.23
N TYR A 255 -13.01 -5.27 4.37
CA TYR A 255 -11.62 -4.84 4.40
C TYR A 255 -10.67 -6.02 4.17
N ARG A 256 -9.93 -5.94 3.06
CA ARG A 256 -8.85 -6.87 2.73
C ARG A 256 -7.71 -6.11 2.05
N LYS A 257 -6.60 -5.97 2.74
CA LYS A 257 -5.40 -5.36 2.16
C LYS A 257 -4.58 -6.42 1.43
N LEU A 258 -4.25 -6.16 0.16
CA LEU A 258 -3.30 -6.97 -0.59
C LEU A 258 -1.90 -6.37 -0.42
N ASP A 259 -1.03 -7.10 0.26
CA ASP A 259 0.39 -6.80 0.43
C ASP A 259 1.24 -8.03 0.06
N GLU A 260 2.54 -7.98 0.28
CA GLU A 260 3.47 -9.08 -0.02
C GLU A 260 3.10 -10.37 0.72
N ASN A 261 2.53 -10.27 1.93
CA ASN A 261 2.22 -11.39 2.81
C ASN A 261 0.79 -11.92 2.65
N THR A 262 -0.06 -11.19 1.91
CA THR A 262 -1.47 -11.54 1.69
C THR A 262 -1.74 -11.83 0.21
N GLY A 263 -2.89 -12.47 -0.07
CA GLY A 263 -3.24 -12.93 -1.41
C GLY A 263 -2.85 -14.38 -1.66
N TYR A 264 -3.06 -14.84 -2.89
CA TYR A 264 -2.83 -16.25 -3.25
C TYR A 264 -1.37 -16.53 -3.56
N ALA A 265 -0.91 -17.75 -3.25
CA ALA A 265 0.42 -18.29 -3.55
C ALA A 265 1.59 -17.32 -3.25
N PRO A 266 1.74 -16.81 -2.01
CA PRO A 266 2.75 -15.79 -1.71
C PRO A 266 4.19 -16.29 -1.91
N TYR A 267 4.48 -17.55 -1.66
CA TYR A 267 5.79 -18.15 -1.94
C TYR A 267 6.10 -18.17 -3.44
N PHE A 268 5.14 -18.59 -4.26
CA PHE A 268 5.27 -18.56 -5.72
C PHE A 268 5.55 -17.15 -6.23
N ARG A 269 4.79 -16.16 -5.72
CA ARG A 269 5.00 -14.76 -6.12
C ARG A 269 6.39 -14.23 -5.78
N GLU A 270 7.02 -14.74 -4.71
CA GLU A 270 8.39 -14.34 -4.36
C GLU A 270 9.42 -14.87 -5.39
N ILE A 271 9.27 -16.12 -5.83
CA ILE A 271 10.11 -16.71 -6.87
C ILE A 271 9.88 -16.05 -8.22
N LEU A 272 8.62 -15.82 -8.55
CA LEU A 272 8.22 -15.16 -9.80
C LEU A 272 8.88 -13.78 -9.99
N LYS A 273 9.22 -13.06 -8.90
CA LYS A 273 9.97 -11.80 -9.00
C LYS A 273 11.30 -11.97 -9.72
N GLU A 274 12.03 -13.02 -9.39
CA GLU A 274 13.36 -13.27 -9.97
C GLU A 274 13.23 -13.68 -11.44
N ASP A 275 12.26 -14.55 -11.75
CA ASP A 275 12.00 -14.99 -13.12
C ASP A 275 11.60 -13.82 -14.03
N ILE A 276 10.75 -12.90 -13.53
CA ILE A 276 10.36 -11.70 -14.27
C ILE A 276 11.53 -10.74 -14.44
N LYS A 277 12.36 -10.55 -13.41
CA LYS A 277 13.56 -9.70 -13.54
C LYS A 277 14.50 -10.22 -14.60
N GLU A 278 14.72 -11.53 -14.64
CA GLU A 278 15.57 -12.16 -15.66
C GLU A 278 14.94 -12.04 -17.05
N ALA A 279 13.62 -12.26 -17.19
CA ALA A 279 12.91 -12.11 -18.46
C ALA A 279 12.92 -10.67 -18.98
N LEU A 280 12.95 -9.68 -18.11
CA LEU A 280 12.96 -8.25 -18.46
C LEU A 280 14.36 -7.66 -18.60
N LYS A 281 15.41 -8.41 -18.31
CA LYS A 281 16.81 -7.93 -18.24
C LYS A 281 17.26 -7.22 -19.52
N ASP A 282 16.88 -7.79 -20.67
CA ASP A 282 17.26 -7.30 -22.00
C ASP A 282 16.14 -6.57 -22.73
N VAL A 283 15.02 -6.30 -22.03
CA VAL A 283 13.88 -5.57 -22.58
C VAL A 283 13.99 -4.11 -22.19
N GLU A 284 14.00 -3.23 -23.19
CA GLU A 284 14.05 -1.78 -23.00
C GLU A 284 12.68 -1.14 -23.21
N LYS A 285 12.42 -0.07 -22.45
CA LYS A 285 11.25 0.77 -22.65
C LYS A 285 11.41 1.62 -23.92
N PRO A 286 10.31 2.15 -24.47
CA PRO A 286 10.37 3.10 -25.59
C PRO A 286 11.23 4.35 -25.32
N ASP A 287 11.43 4.72 -24.07
CA ASP A 287 12.26 5.85 -23.61
C ASP A 287 13.73 5.45 -23.37
N GLY A 288 14.13 4.21 -23.66
CA GLY A 288 15.47 3.66 -23.44
C GLY A 288 15.76 3.19 -22.00
N GLY A 289 14.78 3.28 -21.09
CA GLY A 289 14.92 2.82 -19.71
C GLY A 289 14.69 1.31 -19.56
N LYS A 290 15.06 0.75 -18.41
CA LYS A 290 14.76 -0.64 -18.05
C LYS A 290 13.39 -0.74 -17.34
N TYR A 291 12.68 -1.84 -17.57
CA TYR A 291 11.43 -2.11 -16.84
C TYR A 291 11.68 -2.45 -15.37
N SER A 292 10.85 -1.90 -14.50
CA SER A 292 10.83 -2.19 -13.06
C SER A 292 9.54 -2.92 -12.70
N ILE A 293 9.65 -4.09 -12.10
CA ILE A 293 8.51 -4.84 -11.59
C ILE A 293 7.76 -4.09 -10.47
N TYR A 294 8.36 -3.06 -9.88
CA TYR A 294 7.78 -2.32 -8.76
C TYR A 294 7.09 -1.02 -9.15
N ASN A 295 7.44 -0.44 -10.31
CA ASN A 295 7.09 0.94 -10.62
C ASN A 295 6.37 1.13 -11.96
N ASP A 296 6.37 0.13 -12.85
CA ASP A 296 5.91 0.30 -14.23
C ASP A 296 4.54 -0.32 -14.54
N GLY A 297 3.84 -0.79 -13.50
CA GLY A 297 2.45 -1.23 -13.63
C GLY A 297 2.26 -2.45 -14.54
N LEU A 298 3.21 -3.38 -14.53
CA LEU A 298 3.15 -4.58 -15.36
C LEU A 298 1.94 -5.45 -14.97
N LYS A 299 1.33 -6.07 -15.95
CA LYS A 299 0.32 -7.10 -15.75
C LYS A 299 0.96 -8.46 -16.00
N ILE A 300 1.04 -9.27 -14.96
CA ILE A 300 1.75 -10.55 -14.94
C ILE A 300 0.70 -11.63 -14.83
N TYR A 301 0.52 -12.41 -15.89
CA TYR A 301 -0.41 -13.53 -15.92
C TYR A 301 0.34 -14.82 -15.65
N THR A 302 -0.21 -15.64 -14.76
CA THR A 302 0.36 -16.92 -14.36
C THR A 302 -0.56 -18.08 -14.69
N THR A 303 -0.07 -19.29 -14.59
CA THR A 303 -0.82 -20.53 -14.79
C THR A 303 -1.43 -21.08 -13.49
N ILE A 304 -1.32 -20.36 -12.38
CA ILE A 304 -1.87 -20.77 -11.08
C ILE A 304 -3.41 -20.82 -11.18
N ASN A 305 -3.95 -21.99 -10.81
CA ASN A 305 -5.38 -22.19 -10.62
C ASN A 305 -5.76 -21.86 -9.18
N VAL A 306 -6.60 -20.84 -8.97
CA VAL A 306 -6.95 -20.35 -7.63
C VAL A 306 -7.61 -21.42 -6.77
N GLN A 307 -8.49 -22.24 -7.36
CA GLN A 307 -9.20 -23.29 -6.64
C GLN A 307 -8.25 -24.40 -6.18
N MET A 308 -7.34 -24.85 -7.06
CA MET A 308 -6.32 -25.84 -6.71
C MET A 308 -5.37 -25.29 -5.64
N GLN A 309 -4.98 -24.01 -5.75
CA GLN A 309 -4.14 -23.35 -4.76
C GLN A 309 -4.81 -23.32 -3.38
N GLN A 310 -6.09 -22.96 -3.33
CA GLN A 310 -6.85 -22.97 -2.07
C GLN A 310 -6.94 -24.36 -1.45
N TYR A 311 -7.28 -25.38 -2.24
CA TYR A 311 -7.32 -26.75 -1.76
C TYR A 311 -5.98 -27.24 -1.25
N ALA A 312 -4.89 -26.88 -1.93
CA ALA A 312 -3.54 -27.23 -1.49
C ALA A 312 -3.17 -26.54 -0.16
N GLU A 313 -3.47 -25.24 0.00
CA GLU A 313 -3.23 -24.50 1.24
C GLU A 313 -4.08 -25.03 2.41
N GLU A 314 -5.36 -25.34 2.17
CA GLU A 314 -6.27 -25.90 3.18
C GLU A 314 -5.84 -27.31 3.59
N GLY A 315 -5.57 -28.19 2.63
CA GLY A 315 -5.10 -29.56 2.89
C GLY A 315 -3.78 -29.57 3.65
N MET A 316 -2.82 -28.72 3.25
CA MET A 316 -1.58 -28.50 3.97
C MET A 316 -1.84 -28.08 5.42
N ALA A 317 -2.71 -27.09 5.62
CA ALA A 317 -3.02 -26.57 6.95
C ALA A 317 -3.66 -27.60 7.87
N GLN A 318 -4.61 -28.39 7.35
CA GLN A 318 -5.28 -29.45 8.10
C GLN A 318 -4.30 -30.56 8.50
N HIS A 319 -3.54 -31.06 7.55
CA HIS A 319 -2.59 -32.15 7.79
C HIS A 319 -1.49 -31.74 8.77
N MET A 320 -0.85 -30.59 8.54
CA MET A 320 0.22 -30.10 9.40
C MET A 320 -0.24 -29.75 10.81
N THR A 321 -1.49 -29.35 10.98
CA THR A 321 -2.09 -29.18 12.33
C THR A 321 -2.13 -30.50 13.09
N MET A 322 -2.58 -31.57 12.45
CA MET A 322 -2.62 -32.91 13.07
C MET A 322 -1.22 -33.44 13.35
N LEU A 323 -0.32 -33.34 12.39
CA LEU A 323 1.06 -33.77 12.51
C LEU A 323 1.76 -33.07 13.67
N GLN A 324 1.68 -31.75 13.74
CA GLN A 324 2.31 -30.95 14.80
C GLN A 324 1.75 -31.30 16.18
N LYS A 325 0.44 -31.58 16.30
CA LYS A 325 -0.16 -32.03 17.54
C LYS A 325 0.43 -33.37 17.99
N GLY A 326 0.61 -34.31 17.07
CA GLY A 326 1.26 -35.61 17.33
C GLY A 326 2.70 -35.46 17.78
N ILE A 327 3.50 -34.62 17.10
CA ILE A 327 4.88 -34.34 17.44
C ILE A 327 4.99 -33.68 18.81
N ASN A 328 4.20 -32.67 19.10
CA ASN A 328 4.17 -31.99 20.40
C ASN A 328 3.76 -32.90 21.56
N ALA A 329 3.07 -34.02 21.27
CA ALA A 329 2.67 -35.02 22.29
C ALA A 329 3.83 -35.94 22.70
N ARG A 330 4.93 -36.01 21.96
CA ARG A 330 6.10 -36.85 22.26
C ARG A 330 6.74 -36.42 23.58
N SER A 331 7.32 -37.40 24.29
CA SER A 331 7.94 -37.18 25.59
C SER A 331 9.18 -36.26 25.52
N ASP A 332 10.01 -36.42 24.49
CA ASP A 332 11.23 -35.60 24.24
C ASP A 332 10.90 -34.13 23.94
N MET A 333 9.77 -33.88 23.30
CA MET A 333 9.26 -32.53 23.05
C MET A 333 8.73 -31.89 24.35
N LYS A 334 7.96 -32.65 25.14
CA LYS A 334 7.36 -32.15 26.38
C LYS A 334 8.39 -31.85 27.48
N ASN A 335 9.40 -32.69 27.63
CA ASN A 335 10.45 -32.51 28.63
C ASN A 335 11.65 -31.69 28.14
N GLY A 336 11.64 -31.28 26.88
CA GLY A 336 12.70 -30.46 26.27
C GLY A 336 13.99 -31.23 25.97
N SER A 337 14.01 -32.56 26.11
CA SER A 337 15.23 -33.36 25.83
C SER A 337 15.62 -33.38 24.34
N ILE A 338 14.69 -33.04 23.47
CA ILE A 338 14.96 -32.82 22.04
C ILE A 338 16.10 -31.82 21.78
N TRP A 339 16.37 -30.90 22.74
CA TRP A 339 17.41 -29.88 22.60
C TRP A 339 18.81 -30.32 23.05
N LYS A 340 18.92 -31.51 23.67
CA LYS A 340 20.24 -32.06 24.06
C LYS A 340 21.07 -32.37 22.82
N GLY A 341 22.27 -31.81 22.78
CA GLY A 341 23.17 -31.94 21.63
C GLY A 341 22.89 -30.97 20.48
N HIS A 342 21.89 -30.08 20.63
CA HIS A 342 21.55 -29.07 19.63
C HIS A 342 21.85 -27.63 20.11
N GLU A 343 22.74 -27.46 21.09
CA GLU A 343 23.10 -26.17 21.70
C GLU A 343 23.67 -25.20 20.65
N LYS A 344 24.51 -25.70 19.72
CA LYS A 344 25.08 -24.89 18.63
C LYS A 344 24.01 -24.35 17.69
N LEU A 345 22.96 -25.14 17.41
CA LEU A 345 21.83 -24.70 16.58
C LEU A 345 21.07 -23.56 17.27
N LEU A 346 20.80 -23.70 18.56
CA LEU A 346 20.15 -22.67 19.34
C LEU A 346 21.00 -21.39 19.43
N GLU A 347 22.29 -21.51 19.67
CA GLU A 347 23.20 -20.37 19.72
C GLU A 347 23.24 -19.62 18.38
N LYS A 348 23.29 -20.36 17.28
CA LYS A 348 23.21 -19.78 15.94
C LYS A 348 21.89 -19.03 15.72
N ALA A 349 20.75 -19.65 16.04
CA ALA A 349 19.43 -19.04 15.89
C ALA A 349 19.25 -17.79 16.78
N ILE A 350 19.82 -17.78 17.98
CA ILE A 350 19.84 -16.63 18.86
C ILE A 350 20.60 -15.47 18.20
N LYS A 351 21.82 -15.71 17.70
CA LYS A 351 22.66 -14.69 17.07
C LYS A 351 22.10 -14.16 15.74
N GLU A 352 21.39 -14.99 14.99
CA GLU A 352 20.75 -14.61 13.73
C GLU A 352 19.43 -13.87 13.92
N SER A 353 18.87 -13.83 15.14
CA SER A 353 17.59 -13.16 15.44
C SER A 353 17.69 -11.64 15.34
N ASP A 354 16.61 -10.98 14.89
CA ASP A 354 16.53 -9.53 14.84
C ASP A 354 16.71 -8.89 16.24
N ARG A 355 16.25 -9.59 17.29
CA ARG A 355 16.46 -9.15 18.66
C ARG A 355 17.94 -9.01 19.02
N TRP A 356 18.76 -10.00 18.63
CA TRP A 356 20.20 -9.96 18.86
C TRP A 356 20.83 -8.78 18.13
N LYS A 357 20.57 -8.66 16.83
CA LYS A 357 21.13 -7.59 15.99
C LYS A 357 20.75 -6.20 16.48
N ASN A 358 19.49 -5.98 16.82
CA ASN A 358 19.03 -4.68 17.32
C ASN A 358 19.71 -4.31 18.66
N LEU A 359 19.83 -5.27 19.61
CA LEU A 359 20.48 -5.01 20.88
C LEU A 359 22.01 -4.81 20.76
N GLU A 360 22.64 -5.47 19.79
CA GLU A 360 24.03 -5.26 19.43
C GLU A 360 24.25 -3.88 18.81
N GLU A 361 23.36 -3.43 17.93
CA GLU A 361 23.35 -2.05 17.40
C GLU A 361 23.11 -1.00 18.49
N ASP A 362 22.30 -1.32 19.51
CA ASP A 362 22.07 -0.48 20.69
C ASP A 362 23.29 -0.45 21.64
N GLY A 363 24.37 -1.22 21.35
CA GLY A 363 25.65 -1.21 22.07
C GLY A 363 25.69 -2.09 23.31
N LEU A 364 24.76 -3.05 23.48
CA LEU A 364 24.79 -4.00 24.59
C LEU A 364 25.88 -5.06 24.38
N SER A 365 26.49 -5.52 25.48
CA SER A 365 27.46 -6.62 25.44
C SER A 365 26.76 -7.98 25.18
N ASP A 366 27.50 -8.95 24.59
CA ASP A 366 27.03 -10.32 24.34
C ASP A 366 26.41 -10.96 25.59
N LYS A 367 26.95 -10.65 26.79
CA LYS A 367 26.48 -11.18 28.07
C LYS A 367 25.09 -10.60 28.43
N GLU A 368 24.89 -9.31 28.24
CA GLU A 368 23.62 -8.63 28.49
C GLU A 368 22.56 -9.08 27.48
N ILE A 369 22.95 -9.19 26.21
CA ILE A 369 22.07 -9.68 25.16
C ILE A 369 21.61 -11.11 25.49
N LYS A 370 22.54 -12.03 25.80
CA LYS A 370 22.20 -13.40 26.20
C LYS A 370 21.27 -13.46 27.41
N ALA A 371 21.51 -12.61 28.42
CA ALA A 371 20.64 -12.52 29.59
C ALA A 371 19.21 -12.09 29.23
N SER A 372 19.06 -11.18 28.27
CA SER A 372 17.75 -10.69 27.81
C SER A 372 16.89 -11.79 27.17
N PHE A 373 17.48 -12.85 26.64
CA PHE A 373 16.75 -13.99 26.05
C PHE A 373 16.06 -14.88 27.07
N ASN A 374 16.37 -14.73 28.35
CA ASN A 374 15.75 -15.47 29.45
C ASN A 374 14.68 -14.64 30.19
N VAL A 375 14.44 -13.41 29.78
CA VAL A 375 13.41 -12.54 30.38
C VAL A 375 12.10 -12.70 29.60
N LYS A 376 11.00 -12.97 30.30
CA LYS A 376 9.68 -13.07 29.66
C LYS A 376 9.21 -11.72 29.14
N VAL A 377 8.76 -11.68 27.90
CA VAL A 377 8.22 -10.50 27.25
C VAL A 377 6.92 -10.83 26.51
N PRO A 378 5.97 -9.88 26.40
CA PRO A 378 4.81 -10.04 25.55
C PRO A 378 5.25 -10.17 24.07
N MET A 379 4.72 -11.14 23.37
CA MET A 379 5.02 -11.34 21.95
C MET A 379 3.88 -12.03 21.23
N LYS A 380 3.91 -11.92 19.91
CA LYS A 380 2.99 -12.61 19.01
C LYS A 380 3.76 -13.75 18.32
N ILE A 381 3.21 -14.95 18.37
CA ILE A 381 3.79 -16.13 17.75
C ILE A 381 2.81 -16.78 16.77
N PHE A 382 3.34 -17.57 15.83
CA PHE A 382 2.52 -18.41 14.96
C PHE A 382 1.68 -19.38 15.78
N SER A 383 0.45 -19.66 15.32
CA SER A 383 -0.43 -20.66 15.93
C SER A 383 -1.33 -21.26 14.85
N TRP A 384 -1.74 -22.51 15.04
CA TRP A 384 -2.63 -23.24 14.14
C TRP A 384 -4.13 -22.84 14.25
N ASN A 385 -4.43 -21.71 14.90
CA ASN A 385 -5.80 -21.16 14.93
C ASN A 385 -6.16 -20.45 13.60
N SER A 386 -7.40 -20.01 13.47
CA SER A 386 -7.89 -19.32 12.26
C SER A 386 -7.13 -18.02 11.92
N LYS A 387 -6.59 -17.34 12.94
CA LYS A 387 -5.78 -16.12 12.75
C LYS A 387 -4.32 -16.40 12.40
N ARG A 388 -3.87 -17.66 12.48
CA ARG A 388 -2.47 -18.09 12.30
C ARG A 388 -1.49 -17.39 13.25
N GLU A 389 -1.96 -16.80 14.32
CA GLU A 389 -1.16 -16.13 15.33
C GLU A 389 -1.87 -16.11 16.68
N ARG A 390 -1.09 -15.99 17.77
CA ARG A 390 -1.61 -15.76 19.12
C ARG A 390 -0.68 -14.86 19.91
N ASP A 391 -1.26 -14.05 20.78
CA ASP A 391 -0.52 -13.28 21.78
C ASP A 391 -0.14 -14.18 22.95
N THR A 392 1.09 -14.02 23.47
CA THR A 392 1.62 -14.82 24.57
C THR A 392 2.69 -14.04 25.32
N VAL A 393 3.04 -14.52 26.51
CA VAL A 393 4.16 -14.01 27.33
C VAL A 393 5.12 -15.15 27.56
N MET A 394 6.28 -15.11 26.90
CA MET A 394 7.32 -16.14 27.00
C MET A 394 8.71 -15.53 26.87
N THR A 395 9.74 -16.32 27.12
CA THR A 395 11.12 -15.85 26.89
C THR A 395 11.43 -15.86 25.39
N PRO A 396 12.28 -14.95 24.88
CA PRO A 396 12.74 -15.01 23.50
C PRO A 396 13.41 -16.34 23.14
N LEU A 397 14.10 -16.97 24.07
CA LEU A 397 14.68 -18.30 23.88
C LEU A 397 13.59 -19.38 23.67
N ASP A 398 12.51 -19.35 24.47
CA ASP A 398 11.41 -20.31 24.29
C ASP A 398 10.66 -20.06 22.96
N SER A 399 10.56 -18.80 22.53
CA SER A 399 10.02 -18.45 21.23
C SER A 399 10.85 -19.04 20.08
N ILE A 400 12.19 -18.92 20.15
CA ILE A 400 13.08 -19.53 19.16
C ILE A 400 12.89 -21.05 19.12
N LYS A 401 12.91 -21.73 20.29
CA LYS A 401 12.66 -23.16 20.38
C LYS A 401 11.30 -23.53 19.78
N TYR A 402 10.25 -22.77 20.11
CA TYR A 402 8.91 -22.99 19.59
C TYR A 402 8.88 -22.94 18.06
N HIS A 403 9.50 -21.91 17.46
CA HIS A 403 9.51 -21.77 16.01
C HIS A 403 10.38 -22.81 15.30
N LEU A 404 11.50 -23.23 15.90
CA LEU A 404 12.37 -24.30 15.37
C LEU A 404 11.71 -25.69 15.45
N GLN A 405 10.73 -25.89 16.32
CA GLN A 405 9.96 -27.13 16.45
C GLN A 405 8.76 -27.22 15.50
N MET A 406 8.47 -26.15 14.73
CA MET A 406 7.40 -26.17 13.75
C MET A 406 7.82 -26.96 12.51
N GLU A 407 7.11 -28.06 12.26
CA GLU A 407 7.31 -28.83 11.03
C GLU A 407 6.96 -27.98 9.81
N GLN A 408 7.75 -28.13 8.77
CA GLN A 408 7.58 -27.44 7.51
C GLN A 408 7.26 -28.45 6.41
N ALA A 409 6.46 -28.03 5.45
CA ALA A 409 6.14 -28.83 4.28
C ALA A 409 6.01 -27.93 3.05
N GLY A 410 6.27 -28.48 1.88
CA GLY A 410 6.04 -27.86 0.59
C GLY A 410 5.18 -28.76 -0.29
N PHE A 411 4.40 -28.15 -1.18
CA PHE A 411 3.55 -28.85 -2.14
C PHE A 411 3.52 -28.09 -3.47
N ILE A 412 3.65 -28.83 -4.56
CA ILE A 412 3.50 -28.31 -5.93
C ILE A 412 2.56 -29.21 -6.72
N ALA A 413 1.68 -28.60 -7.52
CA ALA A 413 0.91 -29.29 -8.55
C ALA A 413 1.29 -28.74 -9.93
N MET A 414 1.60 -29.64 -10.85
CA MET A 414 1.99 -29.32 -12.22
C MET A 414 1.13 -30.11 -13.20
N ASP A 415 0.84 -29.52 -14.33
CA ASP A 415 0.24 -30.21 -15.46
C ASP A 415 1.29 -31.16 -16.06
N PRO A 416 1.03 -32.47 -16.18
CA PRO A 416 2.02 -33.43 -16.64
C PRO A 416 2.32 -33.34 -18.14
N VAL A 417 1.49 -32.66 -18.93
CA VAL A 417 1.65 -32.52 -20.39
C VAL A 417 2.33 -31.20 -20.73
N THR A 418 1.89 -30.09 -20.12
CA THR A 418 2.38 -28.75 -20.43
C THR A 418 3.52 -28.30 -19.52
N GLY A 419 3.67 -28.91 -18.34
CA GLY A 419 4.61 -28.49 -17.30
C GLY A 419 4.16 -27.24 -16.54
N GLU A 420 2.97 -26.72 -16.79
CA GLU A 420 2.45 -25.53 -16.14
C GLU A 420 2.20 -25.75 -14.65
N ILE A 421 2.63 -24.79 -13.84
CA ILE A 421 2.43 -24.83 -12.39
C ILE A 421 1.00 -24.39 -12.08
N ARG A 422 0.21 -25.28 -11.48
CA ARG A 422 -1.19 -25.05 -11.12
C ARG A 422 -1.38 -24.64 -9.66
N ALA A 423 -0.54 -25.12 -8.75
CA ALA A 423 -0.52 -24.74 -7.35
C ALA A 423 0.88 -24.78 -6.77
N TRP A 424 1.19 -23.89 -5.81
CA TRP A 424 2.49 -23.79 -5.16
C TRP A 424 2.32 -23.37 -3.70
N VAL A 425 2.60 -24.27 -2.78
CA VAL A 425 2.60 -24.04 -1.33
C VAL A 425 4.00 -24.25 -0.79
N GLY A 426 4.78 -23.21 -0.65
CA GLY A 426 6.20 -23.28 -0.25
C GLY A 426 6.43 -23.51 1.24
N GLY A 427 5.41 -23.38 2.08
CA GLY A 427 5.51 -23.57 3.53
C GLY A 427 4.18 -23.36 4.25
N ILE A 428 4.19 -23.50 5.56
CA ILE A 428 2.98 -23.48 6.39
C ILE A 428 2.39 -22.10 6.65
N ASN A 429 3.20 -21.04 6.54
CA ASN A 429 2.76 -19.66 6.73
C ASN A 429 3.82 -18.67 6.23
N PHE A 430 3.58 -18.01 5.12
CA PHE A 430 4.52 -17.08 4.50
C PHE A 430 4.86 -15.87 5.37
N LYS A 431 3.94 -15.39 6.22
CA LYS A 431 4.17 -14.25 7.11
C LYS A 431 5.28 -14.55 8.13
N THR A 432 5.30 -15.77 8.66
CA THR A 432 6.22 -16.18 9.72
C THR A 432 7.42 -16.96 9.21
N TYR A 433 7.22 -17.80 8.20
CA TYR A 433 8.24 -18.71 7.65
C TYR A 433 8.44 -18.41 6.17
N LYS A 434 9.45 -17.58 5.87
CA LYS A 434 9.72 -17.10 4.50
C LYS A 434 10.43 -18.13 3.62
N ASN A 435 11.04 -19.16 4.21
CA ASN A 435 11.76 -20.17 3.46
C ASN A 435 10.79 -21.02 2.63
N ASP A 436 11.03 -21.08 1.33
CA ASP A 436 10.24 -21.87 0.39
C ASP A 436 10.83 -23.27 0.26
N HIS A 437 10.05 -24.31 0.61
CA HIS A 437 10.47 -25.69 0.59
C HIS A 437 10.24 -26.39 -0.77
N VAL A 438 9.62 -25.71 -1.73
CA VAL A 438 9.43 -26.17 -3.12
C VAL A 438 10.51 -25.63 -4.05
N ASN A 439 11.12 -24.51 -3.70
CA ASN A 439 12.11 -23.81 -4.50
C ASN A 439 13.33 -24.68 -4.84
N LEU A 440 13.84 -24.61 -6.07
CA LEU A 440 15.04 -25.30 -6.55
C LEU A 440 16.31 -25.00 -5.73
N ARG A 441 16.36 -23.86 -5.03
CA ARG A 441 17.48 -23.50 -4.14
C ARG A 441 17.44 -24.23 -2.79
N THR A 442 16.29 -24.78 -2.40
CA THR A 442 16.10 -25.52 -1.16
C THR A 442 16.47 -26.98 -1.38
N LYS A 443 17.67 -27.38 -0.94
CA LYS A 443 18.19 -28.73 -1.10
C LYS A 443 17.82 -29.58 0.12
N ARG A 444 17.36 -30.81 -0.13
CA ARG A 444 17.05 -31.83 0.87
C ARG A 444 17.66 -33.15 0.47
N GLN A 445 17.83 -34.02 1.45
CA GLN A 445 18.23 -35.40 1.18
C GLN A 445 17.12 -36.12 0.42
N VAL A 446 17.45 -36.67 -0.75
CA VAL A 446 16.44 -37.22 -1.67
C VAL A 446 15.79 -38.49 -1.14
N GLY A 447 16.49 -39.28 -0.34
CA GLY A 447 16.00 -40.58 0.16
C GLY A 447 15.43 -41.44 -0.96
N SER A 448 14.30 -42.10 -0.74
CA SER A 448 13.67 -42.97 -1.72
C SER A 448 13.09 -42.26 -2.96
N THR A 449 13.02 -40.95 -2.99
CA THR A 449 12.54 -40.21 -4.17
C THR A 449 13.50 -40.29 -5.38
N ILE A 450 14.73 -40.75 -5.16
CA ILE A 450 15.70 -41.04 -6.23
C ILE A 450 15.35 -42.31 -7.04
N LYS A 451 14.53 -43.22 -6.47
CA LYS A 451 14.27 -44.55 -7.06
C LYS A 451 13.66 -44.48 -8.48
N PRO A 452 12.73 -43.60 -8.81
CA PRO A 452 12.23 -43.49 -10.18
C PRO A 452 13.36 -43.24 -11.19
N LEU A 453 14.29 -42.33 -10.88
CA LEU A 453 15.45 -42.06 -11.74
C LEU A 453 16.37 -43.27 -11.87
N LEU A 454 16.64 -43.96 -10.76
CA LEU A 454 17.49 -45.17 -10.76
C LEU A 454 16.84 -46.32 -11.56
N TYR A 455 15.50 -46.47 -11.47
CA TYR A 455 14.81 -47.53 -12.21
C TYR A 455 14.73 -47.18 -13.70
N THR A 456 14.49 -45.91 -14.06
CA THR A 456 14.55 -45.48 -15.47
C THR A 456 15.90 -45.78 -16.09
N GLN A 457 17.02 -45.41 -15.40
CA GLN A 457 18.36 -45.70 -15.87
C GLN A 457 18.66 -47.21 -15.97
N ALA A 458 18.05 -48.02 -15.12
CA ALA A 458 18.25 -49.47 -15.17
C ALA A 458 17.42 -50.16 -16.26
N MET A 459 16.39 -49.49 -16.81
CA MET A 459 15.57 -49.99 -17.91
C MET A 459 16.06 -49.55 -19.29
N GLU A 460 16.83 -48.47 -19.39
CA GLU A 460 17.59 -48.05 -20.58
C GLU A 460 18.84 -48.93 -20.80
#